data_58b6c31d16ae639e49402fd9aa526a8a
#
_entry.id   58b6c31d16ae639e49402fd9aa526a8a
#
_cell.length_a   1.000
_cell.length_b   1.000
_cell.length_c   1.000
_cell.angle_alpha   90.00
_cell.angle_beta   90.00
_cell.angle_gamma   90.00
#
_symmetry.space_group_name_H-M   'P 1'
#
loop_
_entity.id
_entity.type
_entity.pdbx_description
1 polymer ?
#
loop_
_entity_poly.entity_id
_entity_poly.type
_entity_poly.pdbx_seq_one_letter_code
_entity_poly.pdbx_strand_id
1 'polypeptide(L)'
;MRDRADNVVVVCSIENVDPVGVHTGDSVTVAPALTLTDREHQRLRDIVIAVIREVVVDTGGCNIQFGVHPGTGRIVVIEMNPRVSRSSALASKATGYPIAKIAARLAIGYTLDEIPNDITGSTPASFEPTLDYVVVKVPRFAFEKFPAADTTLTTTMKSVGEAMALGRNFTEALQKAMRSIDKKGSLFHWDGEAPSGDRLATLLGSIGRPTERRLIEVQQVLRAVGSPGCSVDEVYAATGIDPWFLDQVALIN
;
A
#
# COMPACT_ATOMS: atom_id res chain seq x y z
N MET A 1 -10.68 -11.02 -9.33
CA MET A 1 -11.10 -12.43 -9.37
C MET A 1 -11.83 -12.68 -10.67
N ARG A 2 -11.76 -13.91 -11.20
CA ARG A 2 -12.46 -14.31 -12.43
C ARG A 2 -13.06 -15.70 -12.25
N ASP A 3 -14.22 -15.95 -12.82
CA ASP A 3 -14.88 -17.25 -12.85
C ASP A 3 -14.86 -17.89 -14.24
N ARG A 4 -15.36 -19.12 -14.34
CA ARG A 4 -15.41 -19.91 -15.58
C ARG A 4 -16.35 -19.31 -16.66
N ALA A 5 -17.26 -18.44 -16.27
CA ALA A 5 -18.18 -17.72 -17.19
C ALA A 5 -17.60 -16.37 -17.65
N ASP A 6 -16.32 -16.09 -17.33
CA ASP A 6 -15.61 -14.85 -17.64
C ASP A 6 -16.15 -13.61 -16.90
N ASN A 7 -16.89 -13.78 -15.81
CA ASN A 7 -17.21 -12.68 -14.93
C ASN A 7 -15.93 -12.27 -14.17
N VAL A 8 -15.66 -10.98 -14.13
CA VAL A 8 -14.45 -10.42 -13.46
C VAL A 8 -14.87 -9.40 -12.42
N VAL A 9 -14.25 -9.49 -11.24
CA VAL A 9 -14.40 -8.55 -10.12
C VAL A 9 -13.04 -8.01 -9.72
N VAL A 10 -12.90 -6.69 -9.66
CA VAL A 10 -11.76 -6.00 -9.06
C VAL A 10 -12.12 -5.68 -7.61
N VAL A 11 -11.53 -6.41 -6.67
CA VAL A 11 -11.93 -6.35 -5.25
C VAL A 11 -11.40 -5.09 -4.56
N CYS A 12 -10.15 -4.70 -4.85
CA CYS A 12 -9.51 -3.59 -4.16
C CYS A 12 -8.30 -3.08 -4.95
N SER A 13 -8.12 -1.77 -4.95
CA SER A 13 -6.85 -1.12 -5.31
C SER A 13 -6.04 -0.88 -4.04
N ILE A 14 -4.73 -1.17 -4.10
CA ILE A 14 -3.79 -0.96 -3.00
C ILE A 14 -2.60 -0.19 -3.56
N GLU A 15 -2.17 0.84 -2.84
CA GLU A 15 -1.05 1.68 -3.23
C GLU A 15 0.06 1.63 -2.19
N ASN A 16 1.31 1.59 -2.64
CA ASN A 16 2.49 1.68 -1.80
C ASN A 16 2.87 3.15 -1.60
N VAL A 17 3.23 3.52 -0.37
CA VAL A 17 3.82 4.83 -0.08
C VAL A 17 5.26 4.91 -0.61
N ASP A 18 6.02 3.81 -0.50
CA ASP A 18 7.36 3.72 -1.06
C ASP A 18 7.33 3.55 -2.57
N PRO A 19 8.28 4.17 -3.31
CA PRO A 19 8.39 4.00 -4.76
C PRO A 19 8.75 2.57 -5.15
N VAL A 20 8.64 2.27 -6.45
CA VAL A 20 9.06 0.99 -7.03
C VAL A 20 10.52 0.69 -6.65
N GLY A 21 10.77 -0.54 -6.19
CA GLY A 21 12.07 -0.99 -5.67
C GLY A 21 12.02 -1.44 -4.22
N VAL A 22 10.97 -1.07 -3.48
CA VAL A 22 10.66 -1.61 -2.15
C VAL A 22 9.55 -2.65 -2.28
N HIS A 23 9.76 -3.83 -1.71
CA HIS A 23 8.75 -4.89 -1.73
C HIS A 23 7.44 -4.43 -1.06
N THR A 24 6.28 -4.71 -1.66
CA THR A 24 4.97 -4.30 -1.15
C THR A 24 4.73 -4.74 0.31
N GLY A 25 5.25 -5.90 0.71
CA GLY A 25 5.19 -6.36 2.11
C GLY A 25 5.92 -5.44 3.09
N ASP A 26 6.97 -4.75 2.64
CA ASP A 26 7.85 -3.90 3.43
C ASP A 26 7.48 -2.42 3.37
N SER A 27 6.65 -2.02 2.40
CA SER A 27 6.13 -0.66 2.30
C SER A 27 4.92 -0.45 3.21
N VAL A 28 4.74 0.80 3.66
CA VAL A 28 3.42 1.26 4.11
C VAL A 28 2.50 1.23 2.90
N THR A 29 1.31 0.63 3.04
CA THR A 29 0.34 0.55 1.95
C THR A 29 -1.01 1.09 2.36
N VAL A 30 -1.74 1.63 1.41
CA VAL A 30 -3.06 2.21 1.60
C VAL A 30 -4.08 1.59 0.66
N ALA A 31 -5.29 1.42 1.14
CA ALA A 31 -6.45 1.01 0.36
C ALA A 31 -7.64 1.96 0.67
N PRO A 32 -8.36 2.44 -0.35
CA PRO A 32 -8.05 2.32 -1.79
C PRO A 32 -6.79 3.11 -2.18
N ALA A 33 -6.32 2.99 -3.43
CA ALA A 33 -5.29 3.86 -3.98
C ALA A 33 -5.79 5.31 -3.96
N LEU A 34 -4.94 6.25 -3.48
CA LEU A 34 -5.34 7.63 -3.19
C LEU A 34 -4.75 8.67 -4.16
N THR A 35 -3.66 8.33 -4.87
CA THR A 35 -2.98 9.27 -5.78
C THR A 35 -3.35 9.06 -7.24
N LEU A 36 -4.08 7.97 -7.57
CA LEU A 36 -4.53 7.69 -8.92
C LEU A 36 -5.75 8.54 -9.29
N THR A 37 -5.71 9.12 -10.48
CA THR A 37 -6.91 9.69 -11.10
C THR A 37 -7.89 8.56 -11.52
N ASP A 38 -9.17 8.88 -11.67
CA ASP A 38 -10.16 7.90 -12.17
C ASP A 38 -9.74 7.31 -13.52
N ARG A 39 -9.20 8.13 -14.42
CA ARG A 39 -8.71 7.68 -15.73
C ARG A 39 -7.60 6.64 -15.60
N GLU A 40 -6.65 6.85 -14.70
CA GLU A 40 -5.56 5.90 -14.45
C GLU A 40 -6.09 4.63 -13.81
N HIS A 41 -6.98 4.76 -12.85
CA HIS A 41 -7.63 3.62 -12.19
C HIS A 41 -8.39 2.76 -13.20
N GLN A 42 -9.20 3.34 -14.09
CA GLN A 42 -9.93 2.60 -15.13
C GLN A 42 -8.96 1.92 -16.11
N ARG A 43 -7.90 2.61 -16.51
CA ARG A 43 -6.87 2.02 -17.37
C ARG A 43 -6.17 0.82 -16.71
N LEU A 44 -5.83 0.92 -15.44
CA LEU A 44 -5.28 -0.21 -14.68
C LEU A 44 -6.27 -1.36 -14.58
N ARG A 45 -7.56 -1.06 -14.38
CA ARG A 45 -8.63 -2.04 -14.36
C ARG A 45 -8.74 -2.79 -15.69
N ASP A 46 -8.69 -2.10 -16.82
CA ASP A 46 -8.71 -2.73 -18.16
C ASP A 46 -7.51 -3.66 -18.34
N ILE A 47 -6.33 -3.24 -17.92
CA ILE A 47 -5.11 -4.05 -17.98
C ILE A 47 -5.25 -5.29 -17.08
N VAL A 48 -5.78 -5.16 -15.86
CA VAL A 48 -6.04 -6.29 -14.94
C VAL A 48 -6.94 -7.33 -15.61
N ILE A 49 -8.01 -6.89 -16.26
CA ILE A 49 -8.95 -7.78 -16.95
C ILE A 49 -8.27 -8.49 -18.13
N ALA A 50 -7.48 -7.78 -18.91
CA ALA A 50 -6.72 -8.37 -20.01
C ALA A 50 -5.69 -9.40 -19.52
N VAL A 51 -4.91 -9.06 -18.47
CA VAL A 51 -3.87 -9.94 -17.92
C VAL A 51 -4.48 -11.21 -17.32
N ILE A 52 -5.56 -11.11 -16.53
CA ILE A 52 -6.17 -12.30 -15.91
C ILE A 52 -6.75 -13.25 -16.94
N ARG A 53 -7.23 -12.73 -18.06
CA ARG A 53 -7.70 -13.54 -19.20
C ARG A 53 -6.57 -14.22 -19.94
N GLU A 54 -5.48 -13.49 -20.22
CA GLU A 54 -4.31 -14.01 -20.95
C GLU A 54 -3.59 -15.11 -20.17
N VAL A 55 -3.47 -14.95 -18.84
CA VAL A 55 -2.86 -15.96 -17.95
C VAL A 55 -3.80 -17.14 -17.68
N VAL A 56 -5.05 -17.07 -18.17
CA VAL A 56 -6.07 -18.14 -18.05
C VAL A 56 -6.36 -18.49 -16.58
N VAL A 57 -6.45 -17.49 -15.70
CA VAL A 57 -6.99 -17.70 -14.34
C VAL A 57 -8.51 -17.64 -14.43
N ASP A 58 -9.16 -18.79 -14.39
CA ASP A 58 -10.61 -18.95 -14.59
C ASP A 58 -11.38 -19.42 -13.35
N THR A 59 -10.68 -19.73 -12.26
CA THR A 59 -11.28 -20.30 -11.05
C THR A 59 -10.70 -19.70 -9.77
N GLY A 60 -10.54 -18.39 -9.72
CA GLY A 60 -9.99 -17.82 -8.49
C GLY A 60 -9.62 -16.36 -8.53
N GLY A 61 -8.74 -16.00 -7.62
CA GLY A 61 -8.23 -14.64 -7.47
C GLY A 61 -6.74 -14.53 -7.76
N CYS A 62 -6.34 -13.34 -8.16
CA CYS A 62 -4.94 -12.99 -8.35
C CYS A 62 -4.65 -11.62 -7.75
N ASN A 63 -3.37 -11.34 -7.56
CA ASN A 63 -2.83 -10.03 -7.29
C ASN A 63 -1.94 -9.63 -8.46
N ILE A 64 -2.15 -8.44 -9.00
CA ILE A 64 -1.33 -7.88 -10.08
C ILE A 64 -0.69 -6.60 -9.56
N GLN A 65 0.63 -6.47 -9.72
CA GLN A 65 1.38 -5.29 -9.30
C GLN A 65 1.80 -4.47 -10.51
N PHE A 66 1.67 -3.16 -10.37
CA PHE A 66 1.98 -2.19 -11.40
C PHE A 66 2.97 -1.14 -10.91
N GLY A 67 3.77 -0.62 -11.83
CA GLY A 67 4.46 0.65 -11.68
C GLY A 67 3.83 1.68 -12.61
N VAL A 68 3.51 2.86 -12.09
CA VAL A 68 3.02 4.00 -12.87
C VAL A 68 4.06 5.10 -12.81
N HIS A 69 4.56 5.54 -13.96
CA HIS A 69 5.55 6.60 -14.02
C HIS A 69 4.86 7.97 -13.84
N PRO A 70 5.18 8.74 -12.79
CA PRO A 70 4.42 9.93 -12.42
C PRO A 70 4.43 11.02 -13.50
N GLY A 71 5.56 11.19 -14.22
CA GLY A 71 5.69 12.25 -15.23
C GLY A 71 5.10 11.91 -16.61
N THR A 72 5.01 10.62 -16.97
CA THR A 72 4.58 10.19 -18.31
C THR A 72 3.28 9.38 -18.31
N GLY A 73 2.81 8.93 -17.15
CA GLY A 73 1.68 8.02 -17.02
C GLY A 73 1.94 6.63 -17.64
N ARG A 74 3.21 6.28 -17.94
CA ARG A 74 3.56 4.95 -18.44
C ARG A 74 3.28 3.92 -17.37
N ILE A 75 2.52 2.88 -17.72
CA ILE A 75 2.21 1.75 -16.85
C ILE A 75 3.06 0.56 -17.25
N VAL A 76 3.64 -0.11 -16.27
CA VAL A 76 4.32 -1.40 -16.43
C VAL A 76 3.71 -2.42 -15.48
N VAL A 77 3.51 -3.65 -15.95
CA VAL A 77 3.17 -4.79 -15.10
C VAL A 77 4.47 -5.30 -14.48
N ILE A 78 4.54 -5.33 -13.17
CA ILE A 78 5.72 -5.82 -12.43
C ILE A 78 5.62 -7.32 -12.28
N GLU A 79 4.51 -7.81 -11.72
CA GLU A 79 4.26 -9.24 -11.54
C GLU A 79 2.77 -9.53 -11.40
N MET A 80 2.41 -10.78 -11.63
CA MET A 80 1.10 -11.34 -11.31
C MET A 80 1.27 -12.58 -10.45
N ASN A 81 0.52 -12.64 -9.36
CA ASN A 81 0.44 -13.80 -8.49
C ASN A 81 -0.93 -14.47 -8.64
N PRO A 82 -1.06 -15.58 -9.43
CA PRO A 82 -2.34 -16.25 -9.69
C PRO A 82 -2.77 -17.13 -8.51
N ARG A 83 -2.82 -16.57 -7.33
CA ARG A 83 -3.16 -17.23 -6.08
C ARG A 83 -3.65 -16.23 -5.03
N VAL A 84 -4.32 -16.72 -4.01
CA VAL A 84 -4.58 -15.94 -2.79
C VAL A 84 -3.24 -15.70 -2.08
N SER A 85 -3.00 -14.45 -1.68
CA SER A 85 -1.74 -13.96 -1.13
C SER A 85 -1.98 -13.13 0.13
N ARG A 86 -0.90 -12.62 0.76
CA ARG A 86 -1.00 -11.64 1.85
C ARG A 86 -1.77 -10.39 1.43
N SER A 87 -1.55 -9.90 0.21
CA SER A 87 -2.30 -8.76 -0.34
C SER A 87 -3.79 -9.07 -0.46
N SER A 88 -4.16 -10.32 -0.80
CA SER A 88 -5.56 -10.76 -0.82
C SER A 88 -6.17 -10.77 0.59
N ALA A 89 -5.41 -11.17 1.60
CA ALA A 89 -5.85 -11.09 3.00
C ALA A 89 -6.05 -9.64 3.45
N LEU A 90 -5.14 -8.74 3.07
CA LEU A 90 -5.27 -7.31 3.32
C LEU A 90 -6.51 -6.74 2.63
N ALA A 91 -6.69 -7.03 1.34
CA ALA A 91 -7.87 -6.62 0.59
C ALA A 91 -9.17 -7.14 1.20
N SER A 92 -9.21 -8.41 1.63
CA SER A 92 -10.38 -8.99 2.32
C SER A 92 -10.70 -8.27 3.62
N LYS A 93 -9.69 -7.96 4.43
CA LYS A 93 -9.88 -7.20 5.68
C LYS A 93 -10.32 -5.75 5.41
N ALA A 94 -9.74 -5.13 4.38
CA ALA A 94 -10.05 -3.76 4.03
C ALA A 94 -11.48 -3.59 3.51
N THR A 95 -11.95 -4.53 2.70
CA THR A 95 -13.24 -4.43 2.00
C THR A 95 -14.38 -5.21 2.65
N GLY A 96 -14.06 -6.17 3.52
CA GLY A 96 -15.03 -7.16 3.99
C GLY A 96 -15.33 -8.27 2.97
N TYR A 97 -14.82 -8.17 1.74
CA TYR A 97 -15.05 -9.15 0.67
C TYR A 97 -14.21 -10.41 0.91
N PRO A 98 -14.82 -11.58 1.14
CA PRO A 98 -14.10 -12.78 1.59
C PRO A 98 -13.43 -13.52 0.43
N ILE A 99 -12.33 -12.98 -0.11
CA ILE A 99 -11.63 -13.45 -1.31
C ILE A 99 -11.35 -14.95 -1.25
N ALA A 100 -10.81 -15.46 -0.13
CA ALA A 100 -10.44 -16.88 0.00
C ALA A 100 -11.67 -17.81 -0.06
N LYS A 101 -12.77 -17.43 0.60
CA LYS A 101 -14.03 -18.16 0.59
C LYS A 101 -14.64 -18.21 -0.81
N ILE A 102 -14.64 -17.07 -1.50
CA ILE A 102 -15.16 -16.99 -2.88
C ILE A 102 -14.26 -17.77 -3.82
N ALA A 103 -12.93 -17.62 -3.73
CA ALA A 103 -11.98 -18.40 -4.54
C ALA A 103 -12.17 -19.91 -4.39
N ALA A 104 -12.42 -20.40 -3.17
CA ALA A 104 -12.71 -21.83 -2.94
C ALA A 104 -14.00 -22.29 -3.66
N ARG A 105 -15.04 -21.45 -3.67
CA ARG A 105 -16.29 -21.77 -4.41
C ARG A 105 -16.11 -21.72 -5.91
N LEU A 106 -15.34 -20.75 -6.42
CA LEU A 106 -15.01 -20.68 -7.85
C LEU A 106 -14.25 -21.94 -8.28
N ALA A 107 -13.30 -22.43 -7.46
CA ALA A 107 -12.51 -23.62 -7.75
C ALA A 107 -13.35 -24.92 -7.87
N ILE A 108 -14.51 -24.99 -7.23
CA ILE A 108 -15.43 -26.14 -7.35
C ILE A 108 -16.56 -25.89 -8.37
N GLY A 109 -16.47 -24.79 -9.16
CA GLY A 109 -17.28 -24.58 -10.35
C GLY A 109 -18.44 -23.59 -10.20
N TYR A 110 -18.63 -22.94 -9.06
CA TYR A 110 -19.57 -21.82 -8.95
C TYR A 110 -19.12 -20.63 -9.80
N THR A 111 -20.07 -19.81 -10.22
CA THR A 111 -19.80 -18.49 -10.81
C THR A 111 -19.96 -17.39 -9.76
N LEU A 112 -19.42 -16.20 -10.05
CA LEU A 112 -19.54 -15.04 -9.16
C LEU A 112 -21.02 -14.62 -8.94
N ASP A 113 -21.88 -14.84 -9.92
CA ASP A 113 -23.30 -14.53 -9.82
C ASP A 113 -24.09 -15.53 -8.95
N GLU A 114 -23.61 -16.77 -8.84
CA GLU A 114 -24.23 -17.82 -8.01
C GLU A 114 -23.81 -17.72 -6.53
N ILE A 115 -22.72 -17.01 -6.23
CA ILE A 115 -22.20 -16.86 -4.87
C ILE A 115 -22.81 -15.62 -4.21
N PRO A 116 -23.50 -15.73 -3.06
CA PRO A 116 -24.00 -14.56 -2.35
C PRO A 116 -22.84 -13.69 -1.82
N ASN A 117 -23.03 -12.37 -1.87
CA ASN A 117 -22.10 -11.39 -1.30
C ASN A 117 -22.33 -11.30 0.21
N ASP A 118 -21.34 -11.68 1.00
CA ASP A 118 -21.42 -11.66 2.47
C ASP A 118 -21.53 -10.24 3.07
N ILE A 119 -21.14 -9.19 2.30
CA ILE A 119 -21.19 -7.80 2.77
C ILE A 119 -22.62 -7.27 2.72
N THR A 120 -23.26 -7.45 1.58
CA THR A 120 -24.59 -6.89 1.32
C THR A 120 -25.72 -7.84 1.74
N GLY A 121 -25.46 -9.14 1.73
CA GLY A 121 -26.44 -10.20 2.00
C GLY A 121 -27.50 -10.37 0.90
N SER A 122 -27.66 -9.40 0.01
CA SER A 122 -28.73 -9.36 -1.01
C SER A 122 -28.24 -9.31 -2.46
N THR A 123 -26.94 -9.05 -2.67
CA THR A 123 -26.33 -9.02 -4.01
C THR A 123 -25.42 -10.23 -4.23
N PRO A 124 -25.09 -10.59 -5.49
CA PRO A 124 -24.12 -11.64 -5.76
C PRO A 124 -22.67 -11.16 -5.51
N ALA A 125 -21.73 -12.10 -5.49
CA ALA A 125 -20.30 -11.82 -5.33
C ALA A 125 -19.70 -11.08 -6.54
N SER A 126 -20.39 -11.00 -7.65
CA SER A 126 -20.03 -10.16 -8.80
C SER A 126 -20.20 -8.66 -8.53
N PHE A 127 -20.83 -8.27 -7.42
CA PHE A 127 -20.93 -6.88 -7.00
C PHE A 127 -19.63 -6.41 -6.33
N GLU A 128 -18.93 -5.50 -6.96
CA GLU A 128 -17.63 -5.00 -6.48
C GLU A 128 -17.78 -4.16 -5.20
N PRO A 129 -16.92 -4.37 -4.19
CA PRO A 129 -16.91 -3.52 -3.01
C PRO A 129 -16.41 -2.12 -3.34
N THR A 130 -16.97 -1.12 -2.66
CA THR A 130 -16.51 0.27 -2.66
C THR A 130 -16.15 0.68 -1.23
N LEU A 131 -15.09 1.49 -1.10
CA LEU A 131 -14.61 1.97 0.20
C LEU A 131 -14.87 3.47 0.32
N ASP A 132 -15.51 3.88 1.41
CA ASP A 132 -15.71 5.27 1.83
C ASP A 132 -14.85 5.64 3.05
N TYR A 133 -13.87 4.80 3.38
CA TYR A 133 -12.88 4.96 4.43
C TYR A 133 -11.49 4.57 3.91
N VAL A 134 -10.47 4.90 4.68
CA VAL A 134 -9.08 4.60 4.33
C VAL A 134 -8.54 3.51 5.23
N VAL A 135 -7.86 2.55 4.64
CA VAL A 135 -7.17 1.48 5.37
C VAL A 135 -5.67 1.61 5.13
N VAL A 136 -4.90 1.67 6.20
CA VAL A 136 -3.42 1.70 6.14
C VAL A 136 -2.85 0.45 6.78
N LYS A 137 -1.90 -0.17 6.08
CA LYS A 137 -1.06 -1.26 6.58
C LYS A 137 0.34 -0.74 6.83
N VAL A 138 0.89 -0.99 8.01
CA VAL A 138 2.29 -0.69 8.38
C VAL A 138 3.03 -2.00 8.64
N PRO A 139 4.20 -2.23 8.01
CA PRO A 139 4.97 -3.45 8.21
C PRO A 139 5.65 -3.48 9.58
N ARG A 140 5.85 -4.68 10.12
CA ARG A 140 6.64 -4.95 11.33
C ARG A 140 7.92 -5.68 10.95
N PHE A 141 9.05 -5.12 11.37
CA PHE A 141 10.38 -5.72 11.20
C PHE A 141 10.92 -6.22 12.54
N ALA A 142 11.82 -7.18 12.50
CA ALA A 142 12.46 -7.76 13.67
C ALA A 142 13.99 -7.58 13.63
N PHE A 143 14.48 -6.50 13.03
CA PHE A 143 15.92 -6.23 12.91
C PHE A 143 16.62 -6.16 14.27
N GLU A 144 15.89 -5.80 15.33
CA GLU A 144 16.40 -5.84 16.71
C GLU A 144 16.85 -7.24 17.17
N LYS A 145 16.33 -8.30 16.54
CA LYS A 145 16.72 -9.69 16.81
C LYS A 145 17.87 -10.17 15.94
N PHE A 146 18.18 -9.42 14.88
CA PHE A 146 19.20 -9.78 13.88
C PHE A 146 20.13 -8.59 13.60
N PRO A 147 21.03 -8.20 14.54
CA PRO A 147 21.84 -6.99 14.41
C PRO A 147 22.80 -6.97 13.20
N ALA A 148 23.15 -8.14 12.67
CA ALA A 148 24.00 -8.27 11.48
C ALA A 148 23.22 -8.20 10.15
N ALA A 149 21.88 -8.11 10.17
CA ALA A 149 21.08 -8.04 8.96
C ALA A 149 21.19 -6.66 8.30
N ASP A 150 21.23 -6.64 6.96
CA ASP A 150 21.08 -5.40 6.21
C ASP A 150 19.64 -4.89 6.35
N THR A 151 19.50 -3.68 6.91
CA THR A 151 18.21 -3.03 7.17
C THR A 151 17.67 -2.25 5.97
N THR A 152 18.41 -2.18 4.84
CA THR A 152 17.95 -1.53 3.62
C THR A 152 16.83 -2.34 3.00
N LEU A 153 15.68 -1.70 2.79
CA LEU A 153 14.54 -2.33 2.12
C LEU A 153 14.80 -2.39 0.62
N THR A 154 14.46 -3.53 0.03
CA THR A 154 14.68 -3.82 -1.40
C THR A 154 13.46 -4.55 -1.97
N THR A 155 13.61 -5.15 -3.14
CA THR A 155 12.59 -6.03 -3.73
C THR A 155 12.43 -7.36 -2.98
N THR A 156 13.34 -7.69 -2.04
CA THR A 156 13.24 -8.86 -1.17
C THR A 156 12.53 -8.48 0.13
N MET A 157 11.47 -9.20 0.46
CA MET A 157 10.68 -8.96 1.67
C MET A 157 11.46 -9.29 2.94
N LYS A 158 11.51 -8.33 3.88
CA LYS A 158 12.20 -8.43 5.18
C LYS A 158 11.24 -8.32 6.38
N SER A 159 9.99 -7.88 6.15
CA SER A 159 8.99 -7.77 7.20
C SER A 159 8.55 -9.15 7.72
N VAL A 160 8.29 -9.24 9.03
CA VAL A 160 7.86 -10.46 9.72
C VAL A 160 6.38 -10.43 10.10
N GLY A 161 5.74 -9.27 10.00
CA GLY A 161 4.34 -9.06 10.33
C GLY A 161 3.88 -7.69 9.88
N GLU A 162 2.65 -7.35 10.25
CA GLU A 162 2.02 -6.09 9.87
C GLU A 162 0.94 -5.68 10.87
N ALA A 163 0.67 -4.39 10.97
CA ALA A 163 -0.52 -3.84 11.59
C ALA A 163 -1.38 -3.16 10.53
N MET A 164 -2.68 -3.22 10.69
CA MET A 164 -3.66 -2.59 9.81
C MET A 164 -4.64 -1.76 10.65
N ALA A 165 -4.97 -0.58 10.17
CA ALA A 165 -5.99 0.25 10.80
C ALA A 165 -6.87 0.94 9.76
N LEU A 166 -8.10 1.22 10.18
CA LEU A 166 -9.09 1.95 9.41
C LEU A 166 -9.22 3.37 9.98
N GLY A 167 -9.36 4.33 9.11
CA GLY A 167 -9.61 5.74 9.46
C GLY A 167 -10.52 6.41 8.44
N ARG A 168 -11.01 7.59 8.79
CA ARG A 168 -11.79 8.44 7.87
C ARG A 168 -10.93 9.06 6.77
N ASN A 169 -9.64 9.20 7.07
CA ASN A 169 -8.63 9.72 6.16
C ASN A 169 -7.29 9.00 6.38
N PHE A 170 -6.32 9.29 5.52
CA PHE A 170 -5.00 8.66 5.55
C PHE A 170 -4.25 8.93 6.86
N THR A 171 -4.23 10.17 7.34
CA THR A 171 -3.48 10.56 8.53
C THR A 171 -3.99 9.85 9.80
N GLU A 172 -5.31 9.73 9.95
CA GLU A 172 -5.92 8.98 11.05
C GLU A 172 -5.58 7.49 10.97
N ALA A 173 -5.74 6.88 9.80
CA ALA A 173 -5.47 5.46 9.59
C ALA A 173 -3.98 5.13 9.80
N LEU A 174 -3.07 5.97 9.30
CA LEU A 174 -1.63 5.83 9.46
C LEU A 174 -1.23 5.86 10.93
N GLN A 175 -1.65 6.86 11.68
CA GLN A 175 -1.30 6.98 13.10
C GLN A 175 -1.86 5.82 13.93
N LYS A 176 -3.07 5.37 13.65
CA LYS A 176 -3.65 4.16 14.30
C LYS A 176 -2.84 2.91 14.00
N ALA A 177 -2.45 2.70 12.73
CA ALA A 177 -1.66 1.54 12.32
C ALA A 177 -0.27 1.56 12.96
N MET A 178 0.40 2.70 12.97
CA MET A 178 1.71 2.87 13.62
C MET A 178 1.65 2.60 15.12
N ARG A 179 0.59 3.08 15.80
CA ARG A 179 0.37 2.78 17.23
C ARG A 179 0.18 1.29 17.47
N SER A 180 -0.48 0.58 16.57
CA SER A 180 -0.74 -0.86 16.67
C SER A 180 0.48 -1.74 16.46
N ILE A 181 1.58 -1.20 15.92
CA ILE A 181 2.86 -1.92 15.79
C ILE A 181 3.48 -2.23 17.15
N ASP A 182 3.19 -1.42 18.17
CA ASP A 182 3.68 -1.58 19.55
C ASP A 182 5.21 -1.78 19.64
N LYS A 183 5.95 -0.94 18.92
CA LYS A 183 7.41 -0.90 18.93
C LYS A 183 7.88 0.47 19.37
N LYS A 184 8.83 0.51 20.30
CA LYS A 184 9.44 1.77 20.74
C LYS A 184 10.04 2.52 19.55
N GLY A 185 9.69 3.80 19.41
CA GLY A 185 10.17 4.67 18.33
C GLY A 185 9.49 4.46 16.97
N SER A 186 8.34 3.75 16.94
CA SER A 186 7.52 3.58 15.72
C SER A 186 6.45 4.66 15.53
N LEU A 187 6.33 5.60 16.46
CA LEU A 187 5.35 6.68 16.42
C LEU A 187 5.96 7.98 15.91
N PHE A 188 5.14 8.80 15.31
CA PHE A 188 5.46 10.20 15.08
C PHE A 188 5.42 10.94 16.41
N HIS A 189 6.55 11.53 16.80
CA HIS A 189 6.69 12.28 18.03
C HIS A 189 7.09 13.71 17.73
N TRP A 190 6.50 14.64 18.46
CA TRP A 190 7.01 15.99 18.61
C TRP A 190 7.83 16.06 19.91
N ASP A 191 9.15 15.99 19.79
CA ASP A 191 10.09 15.96 20.92
C ASP A 191 11.04 17.19 20.95
N GLY A 192 10.61 18.33 20.43
CA GLY A 192 11.38 19.54 20.45
C GLY A 192 11.37 20.35 19.16
N GLU A 193 12.44 21.10 18.90
CA GLU A 193 12.57 21.96 17.74
C GLU A 193 12.70 21.18 16.42
N ALA A 194 12.25 21.79 15.33
CA ALA A 194 12.48 21.27 13.98
C ALA A 194 13.99 21.08 13.73
N PRO A 195 14.39 20.02 12.99
CA PRO A 195 15.81 19.83 12.68
C PRO A 195 16.34 21.00 11.86
N SER A 196 17.59 21.43 12.15
CA SER A 196 18.27 22.52 11.46
C SER A 196 19.77 22.21 11.30
N GLY A 197 20.47 22.94 10.46
CA GLY A 197 21.91 22.82 10.26
C GLY A 197 22.34 21.39 9.93
N ASP A 198 23.41 20.90 10.56
CA ASP A 198 24.00 19.58 10.32
C ASP A 198 23.04 18.43 10.59
N ARG A 199 22.13 18.59 11.56
CA ARG A 199 21.09 17.58 11.85
C ARG A 199 20.12 17.43 10.68
N LEU A 200 19.66 18.53 10.09
CA LEU A 200 18.80 18.51 8.91
C LEU A 200 19.51 17.90 7.69
N ALA A 201 20.76 18.31 7.44
CA ALA A 201 21.57 17.75 6.35
C ALA A 201 21.76 16.22 6.50
N THR A 202 22.03 15.74 7.71
CA THR A 202 22.15 14.32 8.00
C THR A 202 20.84 13.57 7.73
N LEU A 203 19.70 14.10 8.16
CA LEU A 203 18.39 13.48 7.94
C LEU A 203 18.03 13.46 6.44
N LEU A 204 18.26 14.56 5.73
CA LEU A 204 18.04 14.61 4.26
C LEU A 204 18.88 13.57 3.53
N GLY A 205 20.13 13.34 3.96
CA GLY A 205 20.96 12.27 3.42
C GLY A 205 20.45 10.86 3.76
N SER A 206 19.84 10.67 4.93
CA SER A 206 19.38 9.34 5.37
C SER A 206 18.06 8.92 4.74
N ILE A 207 17.11 9.86 4.52
CA ILE A 207 15.76 9.53 3.99
C ILE A 207 15.77 8.97 2.56
N GLY A 208 16.86 9.21 1.80
CA GLY A 208 17.03 8.63 0.47
C GLY A 208 17.19 7.10 0.50
N ARG A 209 17.61 6.54 1.63
CA ARG A 209 17.76 5.09 1.83
C ARG A 209 16.48 4.51 2.41
N PRO A 210 15.81 3.55 1.75
CA PRO A 210 14.62 2.91 2.29
C PRO A 210 14.99 2.01 3.48
N THR A 211 14.47 2.37 4.66
CA THR A 211 14.66 1.63 5.91
C THR A 211 13.34 1.56 6.68
N GLU A 212 13.27 0.73 7.72
CA GLU A 212 12.09 0.67 8.60
C GLU A 212 11.77 2.02 9.28
N ARG A 213 12.74 2.92 9.38
CA ARG A 213 12.59 4.23 10.04
C ARG A 213 12.35 5.39 9.08
N ARG A 214 12.48 5.15 7.76
CA ARG A 214 12.44 6.22 6.76
C ARG A 214 11.23 7.14 6.91
N LEU A 215 10.02 6.59 7.10
CA LEU A 215 8.82 7.42 7.20
C LEU A 215 8.83 8.33 8.42
N ILE A 216 9.41 7.88 9.54
CA ILE A 216 9.59 8.70 10.76
C ILE A 216 10.62 9.81 10.51
N GLU A 217 11.71 9.49 9.84
CA GLU A 217 12.75 10.46 9.47
C GLU A 217 12.21 11.49 8.47
N VAL A 218 11.41 11.05 7.49
CA VAL A 218 10.68 11.94 6.56
C VAL A 218 9.78 12.90 7.32
N GLN A 219 9.00 12.42 8.30
CA GLN A 219 8.17 13.28 9.13
C GLN A 219 9.01 14.35 9.88
N GLN A 220 10.17 13.97 10.42
CA GLN A 220 11.07 14.91 11.07
C GLN A 220 11.61 15.98 10.10
N VAL A 221 12.00 15.57 8.88
CA VAL A 221 12.46 16.51 7.84
C VAL A 221 11.34 17.46 7.43
N LEU A 222 10.11 16.94 7.24
CA LEU A 222 8.95 17.76 6.84
C LEU A 222 8.62 18.86 7.87
N ARG A 223 9.04 18.72 9.13
CA ARG A 223 8.93 19.78 10.15
C ARG A 223 9.86 20.97 9.88
N ALA A 224 10.88 20.78 9.08
CA ALA A 224 11.81 21.84 8.70
C ALA A 224 11.46 22.49 7.34
N VAL A 225 10.38 22.07 6.68
CA VAL A 225 9.94 22.67 5.41
C VAL A 225 9.68 24.16 5.59
N GLY A 226 10.23 24.95 4.64
CA GLY A 226 10.27 26.42 4.71
C GLY A 226 11.55 26.99 5.31
N SER A 227 12.42 26.16 5.89
CA SER A 227 13.80 26.54 6.25
C SER A 227 14.72 26.50 5.02
N PRO A 228 15.83 27.24 5.00
CA PRO A 228 16.82 27.17 3.92
C PRO A 228 17.28 25.71 3.69
N GLY A 229 17.19 25.23 2.45
CA GLY A 229 17.59 23.88 2.05
C GLY A 229 16.61 22.76 2.45
N CYS A 230 15.33 23.09 2.73
CA CYS A 230 14.31 22.11 3.00
C CYS A 230 12.95 22.52 2.38
N SER A 231 12.56 21.83 1.34
CA SER A 231 11.27 21.93 0.66
C SER A 231 10.65 20.54 0.46
N VAL A 232 9.37 20.49 0.15
CA VAL A 232 8.69 19.22 -0.21
C VAL A 232 9.34 18.61 -1.45
N ASP A 233 9.75 19.42 -2.42
CA ASP A 233 10.41 18.95 -3.65
C ASP A 233 11.77 18.29 -3.36
N GLU A 234 12.55 18.83 -2.42
CA GLU A 234 13.81 18.21 -1.99
C GLU A 234 13.57 16.87 -1.29
N VAL A 235 12.53 16.77 -0.45
CA VAL A 235 12.14 15.51 0.17
C VAL A 235 11.66 14.50 -0.87
N TYR A 236 10.86 14.94 -1.85
CA TYR A 236 10.44 14.12 -2.97
C TYR A 236 11.65 13.63 -3.80
N ALA A 237 12.56 14.53 -4.16
CA ALA A 237 13.76 14.18 -4.92
C ALA A 237 14.64 13.15 -4.19
N ALA A 238 14.72 13.23 -2.87
CA ALA A 238 15.49 12.29 -2.04
C ALA A 238 14.80 10.93 -1.88
N THR A 239 13.47 10.90 -1.76
CA THR A 239 12.73 9.70 -1.35
C THR A 239 11.99 9.00 -2.49
N GLY A 240 11.55 9.74 -3.49
CA GLY A 240 10.60 9.30 -4.52
C GLY A 240 9.18 9.03 -3.98
N ILE A 241 8.89 9.39 -2.73
CA ILE A 241 7.54 9.29 -2.15
C ILE A 241 6.66 10.36 -2.79
N ASP A 242 5.48 9.97 -3.27
CA ASP A 242 4.57 10.90 -3.93
C ASP A 242 4.30 12.15 -3.06
N PRO A 243 4.34 13.36 -3.61
CA PRO A 243 4.11 14.60 -2.88
C PRO A 243 2.81 14.62 -2.09
N TRP A 244 1.75 13.98 -2.58
CA TRP A 244 0.51 13.87 -1.85
C TRP A 244 0.68 13.17 -0.49
N PHE A 245 1.45 12.06 -0.45
CA PHE A 245 1.75 11.39 0.83
C PHE A 245 2.63 12.25 1.73
N LEU A 246 3.60 12.97 1.15
CA LEU A 246 4.45 13.89 1.92
C LEU A 246 3.60 14.99 2.57
N ASP A 247 2.65 15.57 1.84
CA ASP A 247 1.72 16.57 2.37
C ASP A 247 0.85 16.00 3.49
N GLN A 248 0.35 14.76 3.34
CA GLN A 248 -0.43 14.10 4.39
C GLN A 248 0.41 13.83 5.65
N VAL A 249 1.68 13.47 5.51
CA VAL A 249 2.58 13.28 6.65
C VAL A 249 2.90 14.64 7.31
N ALA A 250 3.06 15.70 6.52
CA ALA A 250 3.26 17.06 7.04
C ALA A 250 2.06 17.56 7.87
N LEU A 251 0.84 17.17 7.53
CA LEU A 251 -0.38 17.52 8.31
C LEU A 251 -0.40 16.89 9.71
N ILE A 252 0.46 15.91 10.00
CA ILE A 252 0.56 15.26 11.32
C ILE A 252 1.48 16.07 12.27
N ASN A 253 2.23 17.05 11.77
CA ASN A 253 3.19 17.88 12.50
C ASN A 253 2.57 18.96 13.39
#